data_b704e4e04d12dc5399a344ca915cff15
#
_entry.id   b704e4e04d12dc5399a344ca915cff15
#
_cell.length_a   1.000
_cell.length_b   1.000
_cell.length_c   1.000
_cell.angle_alpha   90.00
_cell.angle_beta   90.00
_cell.angle_gamma   90.00
#
_symmetry.space_group_name_H-M   'P 1'
#
loop_
_entity.id
_entity.type
_entity.pdbx_description
1 polymer ?
#
loop_
_entity_poly.entity_id
_entity_poly.type
_entity_poly.pdbx_seq_one_letter_code
_entity_poly.pdbx_strand_id
1 'polypeptide(L)'
;MTEYFVHLKVTAPKIHQRIIGQLMMKLGQLFYEEGKIAYEPFPETMIDESQTSPTPDILLFDNQARLNKVIIEVTGNTGMRRDFEKVKQLVREYEVPEGFVYNYDTGKWLKYSFEQGEVTDRPSWSE
;
A
#
# COMPACT_ATOMS: atom_id res chain seq x y z
N MET A 1 17.35 -16.68 15.52
CA MET A 1 16.79 -16.73 15.24
C MET A 1 16.05 -16.48 14.88
N THR A 2 16.14 -16.15 14.97
CA THR A 2 15.54 -16.02 14.50
C THR A 2 14.58 -16.61 13.79
N GLU A 3 14.49 -17.69 13.80
CA GLU A 3 13.52 -18.42 13.15
C GLU A 3 12.16 -17.91 13.36
N TYR A 4 11.92 -17.28 14.42
CA TYR A 4 10.67 -16.60 14.64
C TYR A 4 10.39 -15.60 13.54
N PHE A 5 11.41 -14.86 13.21
CA PHE A 5 11.31 -13.87 12.18
C PHE A 5 11.07 -14.50 10.82
N VAL A 6 11.75 -15.59 10.58
CA VAL A 6 11.57 -16.34 9.35
C VAL A 6 10.15 -16.85 9.24
N HIS A 7 9.61 -17.28 10.36
CA HIS A 7 8.25 -17.76 10.38
C HIS A 7 7.24 -16.73 9.87
N LEU A 8 7.42 -15.48 10.24
CA LEU A 8 6.52 -14.45 9.79
C LEU A 8 6.52 -14.33 8.27
N LYS A 9 7.67 -14.50 7.66
CA LYS A 9 7.75 -14.39 6.22
C LYS A 9 7.07 -15.55 5.54
N VAL A 10 7.19 -16.74 6.08
CA VAL A 10 6.62 -17.90 5.42
C VAL A 10 5.12 -17.93 5.51
N THR A 11 4.50 -17.03 6.27
CA THR A 11 3.05 -16.99 6.32
C THR A 11 2.43 -16.18 5.21
N ALA A 12 3.23 -15.50 4.39
CA ALA A 12 2.69 -14.72 3.28
C ALA A 12 2.37 -15.66 2.12
N PRO A 13 1.10 -15.76 1.70
CA PRO A 13 0.76 -16.66 0.60
C PRO A 13 1.26 -16.14 -0.73
N LYS A 14 1.49 -17.08 -1.65
CA LYS A 14 1.99 -16.72 -2.97
C LYS A 14 1.07 -15.76 -3.70
N ILE A 15 -0.25 -15.93 -3.53
CA ILE A 15 -1.19 -15.05 -4.21
C ILE A 15 -1.00 -13.61 -3.76
N HIS A 16 -0.76 -13.40 -2.48
CA HIS A 16 -0.53 -12.08 -1.94
C HIS A 16 0.72 -11.45 -2.58
N GLN A 17 1.81 -12.21 -2.61
CA GLN A 17 3.06 -11.71 -3.20
C GLN A 17 2.94 -11.50 -4.70
N ARG A 18 2.19 -12.36 -5.37
CA ARG A 18 1.98 -12.21 -6.81
C ARG A 18 1.27 -10.91 -7.13
N ILE A 19 0.23 -10.60 -6.36
CA ILE A 19 -0.54 -9.37 -6.60
C ILE A 19 0.33 -8.15 -6.33
N ILE A 20 1.10 -8.17 -5.24
CA ILE A 20 2.03 -7.06 -4.96
C ILE A 20 2.99 -6.89 -6.13
N GLY A 21 3.54 -7.98 -6.62
CA GLY A 21 4.46 -7.92 -7.75
C GLY A 21 3.83 -7.34 -9.00
N GLN A 22 2.60 -7.75 -9.31
CA GLN A 22 1.90 -7.23 -10.48
C GLN A 22 1.60 -5.75 -10.35
N LEU A 23 1.16 -5.32 -9.17
CA LEU A 23 0.90 -3.91 -8.93
C LEU A 23 2.19 -3.10 -9.03
N MET A 24 3.28 -3.61 -8.46
CA MET A 24 4.56 -2.92 -8.52
C MET A 24 5.05 -2.80 -9.96
N MET A 25 4.86 -3.85 -10.77
CA MET A 25 5.23 -3.76 -12.18
C MET A 25 4.46 -2.66 -12.90
N LYS A 26 3.15 -2.63 -12.68
CA LYS A 26 2.31 -1.64 -13.35
C LYS A 26 2.65 -0.23 -12.88
N LEU A 27 2.77 -0.04 -11.58
CA LEU A 27 3.10 1.28 -11.03
C LEU A 27 4.51 1.71 -11.46
N GLY A 28 5.45 0.79 -11.48
CA GLY A 28 6.80 1.08 -11.93
C GLY A 28 6.84 1.50 -13.37
N GLN A 29 6.06 0.82 -14.21
CA GLN A 29 5.97 1.20 -15.61
C GLN A 29 5.42 2.62 -15.75
N LEU A 30 4.35 2.93 -15.01
CA LEU A 30 3.75 4.25 -15.06
C LEU A 30 4.69 5.34 -14.58
N PHE A 31 5.50 5.06 -13.58
CA PHE A 31 6.39 6.05 -13.01
C PHE A 31 7.72 6.14 -13.77
N TYR A 32 8.41 5.00 -13.92
CA TYR A 32 9.77 5.01 -14.45
C TYR A 32 9.82 5.14 -15.96
N GLU A 33 8.87 4.52 -16.65
CA GLU A 33 8.93 4.47 -18.12
C GLU A 33 8.05 5.49 -18.79
N GLU A 34 6.82 5.67 -18.27
CA GLU A 34 5.85 6.51 -18.96
C GLU A 34 5.68 7.89 -18.34
N GLY A 35 6.13 8.06 -17.11
CA GLY A 35 5.98 9.35 -16.43
C GLY A 35 4.54 9.78 -16.22
N LYS A 36 3.63 8.80 -16.11
CA LYS A 36 2.21 9.09 -15.99
C LYS A 36 1.75 9.29 -14.56
N ILE A 37 2.54 8.86 -13.59
CA ILE A 37 2.26 9.15 -12.18
C ILE A 37 3.47 9.85 -11.58
N ALA A 38 3.21 10.69 -10.59
CA ALA A 38 4.25 11.54 -10.02
C ALA A 38 4.96 10.90 -8.83
N TYR A 39 4.46 9.78 -8.33
CA TYR A 39 4.97 9.20 -7.10
C TYR A 39 5.67 7.89 -7.37
N GLU A 40 6.83 7.70 -6.74
CA GLU A 40 7.63 6.49 -6.94
C GLU A 40 7.10 5.37 -6.06
N PRO A 41 6.88 4.17 -6.63
CA PRO A 41 6.38 3.03 -5.84
C PRO A 41 7.51 2.28 -5.16
N PHE A 42 7.27 1.90 -3.90
CA PHE A 42 8.20 1.09 -3.11
C PHE A 42 7.45 -0.06 -2.47
N PRO A 43 7.95 -1.30 -2.56
CA PRO A 43 7.31 -2.42 -1.87
C PRO A 43 7.83 -2.50 -0.43
N GLU A 44 6.94 -2.79 0.50
CA GLU A 44 7.30 -3.14 1.88
C GLU A 44 8.35 -2.21 2.47
N THR A 45 8.11 -0.91 2.38
CA THR A 45 9.04 0.10 2.85
C THR A 45 8.46 0.79 4.08
N MET A 46 9.30 1.05 5.08
CA MET A 46 8.86 1.73 6.29
C MET A 46 8.31 3.11 5.97
N ILE A 47 7.19 3.44 6.61
CA ILE A 47 6.59 4.75 6.43
C ILE A 47 7.50 5.84 6.98
N ASP A 48 8.10 5.59 8.14
CA ASP A 48 8.99 6.55 8.79
C ASP A 48 10.33 5.87 9.01
N GLU A 49 11.32 6.23 8.21
CA GLU A 49 12.63 5.59 8.27
C GLU A 49 13.49 6.09 9.42
N SER A 50 13.05 7.14 10.11
CA SER A 50 13.79 7.64 11.25
C SER A 50 13.57 6.79 12.50
N GLN A 51 12.64 5.88 12.46
CA GLN A 51 12.33 4.99 13.56
C GLN A 51 11.67 3.74 13.01
N THR A 52 11.56 2.72 13.86
CA THR A 52 10.84 1.52 13.46
C THR A 52 9.38 1.86 13.24
N SER A 53 8.88 1.58 12.06
CA SER A 53 7.49 1.88 11.73
C SER A 53 6.93 0.75 10.87
N PRO A 54 5.59 0.68 10.74
CA PRO A 54 4.98 -0.32 9.89
C PRO A 54 5.42 -0.18 8.44
N THR A 55 5.34 -1.30 7.71
CA THR A 55 5.67 -1.34 6.30
C THR A 55 4.43 -1.75 5.53
N PRO A 56 3.73 -0.81 4.88
CA PRO A 56 2.62 -1.20 4.02
C PRO A 56 3.12 -2.04 2.86
N ASP A 57 2.20 -2.77 2.23
CA ASP A 57 2.59 -3.62 1.11
C ASP A 57 3.19 -2.79 -0.03
N ILE A 58 2.62 -1.61 -0.29
CA ILE A 58 3.16 -0.69 -1.31
C ILE A 58 3.04 0.74 -0.77
N LEU A 59 4.07 1.51 -1.02
CA LEU A 59 4.11 2.91 -0.64
C LEU A 59 4.42 3.75 -1.88
N LEU A 60 3.67 4.82 -2.09
CA LEU A 60 3.96 5.77 -3.16
C LEU A 60 4.52 7.04 -2.56
N PHE A 61 5.71 7.43 -3.00
CA PHE A 61 6.46 8.52 -2.41
C PHE A 61 6.66 9.66 -3.40
N ASP A 62 6.44 10.88 -2.92
CA ASP A 62 6.67 12.08 -3.71
C ASP A 62 8.10 12.54 -3.47
N ASN A 63 8.98 12.36 -4.44
CA ASN A 63 10.39 12.69 -4.31
C ASN A 63 10.64 14.19 -4.21
N GLN A 64 9.78 15.00 -4.77
CA GLN A 64 9.95 16.45 -4.71
C GLN A 64 9.54 17.00 -3.37
N ALA A 65 8.37 16.64 -2.91
CA ALA A 65 7.88 17.10 -1.62
C ALA A 65 8.49 16.34 -0.45
N ARG A 66 9.09 15.16 -0.74
CA ARG A 66 9.67 14.27 0.26
C ARG A 66 8.62 13.80 1.25
N LEU A 67 7.48 13.38 0.72
CA LEU A 67 6.33 12.96 1.51
C LEU A 67 5.78 11.65 1.00
N ASN A 68 5.31 10.83 1.93
CA ASN A 68 4.55 9.63 1.60
C ASN A 68 3.14 10.06 1.19
N LYS A 69 2.72 9.70 0.00
CA LYS A 69 1.45 10.16 -0.53
C LYS A 69 0.36 9.10 -0.51
N VAL A 70 0.72 7.83 -0.68
CA VAL A 70 -0.25 6.76 -0.78
C VAL A 70 0.31 5.52 -0.13
N ILE A 71 -0.53 4.81 0.61
CA ILE A 71 -0.19 3.46 1.08
C ILE A 71 -1.24 2.49 0.54
N ILE A 72 -0.81 1.28 0.20
CA ILE A 72 -1.69 0.26 -0.34
C ILE A 72 -1.45 -1.04 0.40
N GLU A 73 -2.53 -1.67 0.85
CA GLU A 73 -2.50 -3.01 1.41
C GLU A 73 -3.23 -3.95 0.46
N VAL A 74 -2.70 -5.14 0.30
CA VAL A 74 -3.27 -6.15 -0.59
C VAL A 74 -3.82 -7.27 0.28
N THR A 75 -5.07 -7.68 0.04
CA THR A 75 -5.70 -8.67 0.87
C THR A 75 -6.74 -9.47 0.08
N GLY A 76 -7.22 -10.55 0.68
CA GLY A 76 -8.37 -11.27 0.17
C GLY A 76 -9.59 -10.98 1.05
N ASN A 77 -10.67 -11.72 0.79
CA ASN A 77 -11.93 -11.49 1.49
C ASN A 77 -11.80 -11.58 3.01
N THR A 78 -11.02 -12.54 3.50
CA THR A 78 -10.97 -12.77 4.94
C THR A 78 -10.21 -11.68 5.68
N GLY A 79 -9.29 -10.98 5.01
CA GLY A 79 -8.50 -9.94 5.66
C GLY A 79 -8.97 -8.53 5.40
N MET A 80 -10.06 -8.38 4.66
CA MET A 80 -10.46 -7.07 4.16
C MET A 80 -10.74 -6.07 5.28
N ARG A 81 -11.54 -6.46 6.26
CA ARG A 81 -11.89 -5.55 7.34
C ARG A 81 -10.68 -5.20 8.19
N ARG A 82 -9.89 -6.20 8.54
CA ARG A 82 -8.69 -5.96 9.36
C ARG A 82 -7.72 -5.03 8.67
N ASP A 83 -7.48 -5.27 7.39
CA ASP A 83 -6.51 -4.47 6.66
C ASP A 83 -7.02 -3.06 6.38
N PHE A 84 -8.32 -2.90 6.20
CA PHE A 84 -8.87 -1.57 6.03
C PHE A 84 -8.76 -0.75 7.31
N GLU A 85 -8.99 -1.38 8.47
CA GLU A 85 -8.80 -0.68 9.74
C GLU A 85 -7.35 -0.30 9.93
N LYS A 86 -6.44 -1.18 9.54
CA LYS A 86 -5.01 -0.88 9.59
C LYS A 86 -4.67 0.33 8.72
N VAL A 87 -5.19 0.37 7.51
CA VAL A 87 -4.93 1.48 6.60
C VAL A 87 -5.45 2.79 7.19
N LYS A 88 -6.66 2.78 7.76
CA LYS A 88 -7.19 3.99 8.36
C LYS A 88 -6.29 4.50 9.47
N GLN A 89 -5.81 3.58 10.30
CA GLN A 89 -4.94 3.96 11.41
C GLN A 89 -3.63 4.55 10.89
N LEU A 90 -3.02 3.93 9.88
CA LEU A 90 -1.76 4.41 9.34
C LEU A 90 -1.90 5.76 8.66
N VAL A 91 -2.99 5.96 7.91
CA VAL A 91 -3.25 7.24 7.28
C VAL A 91 -3.33 8.34 8.32
N ARG A 92 -4.05 8.08 9.41
CA ARG A 92 -4.21 9.11 10.43
C ARG A 92 -2.92 9.33 11.22
N GLU A 93 -2.24 8.26 11.57
CA GLU A 93 -1.06 8.37 12.41
C GLU A 93 0.10 9.04 11.67
N TYR A 94 0.30 8.70 10.42
CA TYR A 94 1.43 9.22 9.65
C TYR A 94 1.03 10.32 8.66
N GLU A 95 -0.22 10.74 8.72
CA GLU A 95 -0.72 11.85 7.89
C GLU A 95 -0.46 11.61 6.41
N VAL A 96 -0.69 10.37 5.99
CA VAL A 96 -0.58 10.02 4.57
C VAL A 96 -1.89 10.45 3.90
N PRO A 97 -1.84 11.16 2.77
CA PRO A 97 -3.08 11.65 2.17
C PRO A 97 -4.08 10.59 1.79
N GLU A 98 -3.63 9.45 1.27
CA GLU A 98 -4.55 8.41 0.80
C GLU A 98 -4.05 7.02 1.16
N GLY A 99 -4.98 6.16 1.55
CA GLY A 99 -4.69 4.76 1.77
C GLY A 99 -5.70 3.89 1.06
N PHE A 100 -5.24 2.76 0.55
CA PHE A 100 -6.09 1.86 -0.21
C PHE A 100 -5.92 0.42 0.24
N VAL A 101 -7.00 -0.35 0.10
CA VAL A 101 -6.94 -1.79 0.24
C VAL A 101 -7.43 -2.38 -1.07
N TYR A 102 -6.64 -3.26 -1.65
CA TYR A 102 -7.03 -3.99 -2.85
C TYR A 102 -7.39 -5.42 -2.47
N ASN A 103 -8.61 -5.82 -2.80
CA ASN A 103 -9.08 -7.18 -2.53
C ASN A 103 -8.94 -7.99 -3.80
N TYR A 104 -7.98 -8.93 -3.81
CA TYR A 104 -7.71 -9.69 -5.02
C TYR A 104 -8.73 -10.78 -5.29
N ASP A 105 -9.59 -11.11 -4.32
CA ASP A 105 -10.66 -12.07 -4.56
C ASP A 105 -11.80 -11.46 -5.38
N THR A 106 -12.02 -10.17 -5.25
CA THR A 106 -13.13 -9.49 -5.91
C THR A 106 -12.68 -8.45 -6.93
N GLY A 107 -11.42 -8.06 -6.88
CA GLY A 107 -10.93 -6.97 -7.72
C GLY A 107 -11.37 -5.60 -7.26
N LYS A 108 -11.87 -5.48 -6.05
CA LYS A 108 -12.41 -4.23 -5.56
C LYS A 108 -11.41 -3.49 -4.70
N TRP A 109 -11.57 -2.18 -4.66
CA TRP A 109 -10.73 -1.28 -3.87
C TRP A 109 -11.56 -0.60 -2.80
N LEU A 110 -10.93 -0.38 -1.64
CA LEU A 110 -11.46 0.51 -0.61
C LEU A 110 -10.45 1.65 -0.45
N LYS A 111 -10.97 2.85 -0.22
CA LYS A 111 -10.13 4.03 -0.10
C LYS A 111 -10.44 4.78 1.18
N TYR A 112 -9.40 5.25 1.83
CA TYR A 112 -9.50 6.11 2.99
C TYR A 112 -8.64 7.34 2.77
N SER A 113 -9.24 8.53 2.91
CA SER A 113 -8.55 9.79 2.70
C SER A 113 -8.30 10.46 4.05
N PHE A 114 -7.13 11.06 4.22
CA PHE A 114 -6.83 11.78 5.44
C PHE A 114 -7.85 12.89 5.67
N GLU A 115 -8.25 13.57 4.61
CA GLU A 115 -9.18 14.69 4.72
C GLU A 115 -10.65 14.27 4.74
N GLN A 116 -11.01 13.29 3.92
CA GLN A 116 -12.42 12.98 3.70
C GLN A 116 -12.91 11.72 4.40
N GLY A 117 -12.00 10.91 4.93
CA GLY A 117 -12.39 9.64 5.54
C GLY A 117 -12.60 8.58 4.48
N GLU A 118 -13.59 7.71 4.72
CA GLU A 118 -13.87 6.62 3.77
C GLU A 118 -14.49 7.16 2.50
N VAL A 119 -13.97 6.69 1.37
CA VAL A 119 -14.49 7.04 0.06
C VAL A 119 -14.63 5.79 -0.76
N THR A 120 -15.53 5.85 -1.74
CA THR A 120 -15.82 4.66 -2.54
C THR A 120 -15.24 4.73 -3.94
N ASP A 121 -14.61 5.85 -4.28
CA ASP A 121 -14.08 6.02 -5.62
C ASP A 121 -12.84 5.19 -5.87
N ARG A 122 -12.59 4.92 -7.14
CA ARG A 122 -11.36 4.24 -7.51
C ARG A 122 -10.16 5.16 -7.28
N PRO A 123 -8.97 4.57 -7.11
CA PRO A 123 -7.77 5.40 -6.97
C PRO A 123 -7.57 6.29 -8.18
N SER A 124 -7.26 7.55 -7.94
CA SER A 124 -7.07 8.50 -9.03
C SER A 124 -5.94 8.08 -9.97
N TRP A 125 -4.93 7.39 -9.43
CA TRP A 125 -3.78 6.97 -10.23
C TRP A 125 -4.08 5.72 -11.07
N SER A 126 -5.22 5.08 -10.87
CA SER A 126 -5.55 3.84 -11.58
C SER A 126 -6.26 4.09 -12.91
N GLU A 127 -6.49 5.31 -13.25
CA GLU A 127 -7.15 5.64 -14.52
C GLU A 127 -6.18 5.79 -15.67
#